data_1a57ce83c946967e7094e0770da8f0af
#
_entry.id   1a57ce83c946967e7094e0770da8f0af
#
_cell.length_a   1.000
_cell.length_b   1.000
_cell.length_c   1.000
_cell.angle_alpha   90.00
_cell.angle_beta   90.00
_cell.angle_gamma   90.00
#
_symmetry.space_group_name_H-M   'P 1'
#
loop_
_entity.id
_entity.type
_entity.pdbx_description
1 polymer ?
#
loop_
_entity_poly.entity_id
_entity_poly.type
_entity_poly.pdbx_seq_one_letter_code
_entity_poly.pdbx_strand_id
1 'polypeptide(L)'
;MDTTSGLGQESGMRRFRMVVLGAASMVVAFGLVTWVALEGREVVVLHTRAADGRAHATRTWVADGDGATWIEAANPERPFLHDLTNRPQLELERGGAMLRCRAAIVPNPAGHRRIRDLLAARYGWADCWIGLVADTRRSVAVRLECGDA
;
A
#
# COMPACT_ATOMS: atom_id res chain seq x y z
N MET A 1 -48.81 -36.13 -24.15
CA MET A 1 -48.99 -34.70 -23.80
C MET A 1 -48.07 -34.43 -22.62
N ASP A 2 -46.85 -34.00 -22.92
CA ASP A 2 -45.78 -33.80 -21.94
C ASP A 2 -45.71 -32.35 -21.47
N THR A 3 -46.18 -32.06 -20.26
CA THR A 3 -46.15 -30.75 -19.61
C THR A 3 -45.12 -30.63 -18.47
N THR A 4 -44.14 -31.57 -18.37
CA THR A 4 -43.23 -31.66 -17.23
C THR A 4 -41.83 -31.09 -17.49
N SER A 5 -41.49 -30.62 -18.71
CA SER A 5 -40.12 -30.19 -19.05
C SER A 5 -39.82 -28.73 -18.66
N GLY A 6 -40.80 -27.90 -18.29
CA GLY A 6 -40.58 -26.45 -18.04
C GLY A 6 -40.03 -26.11 -16.65
N LEU A 7 -40.44 -26.86 -15.62
CA LEU A 7 -40.17 -26.49 -14.22
C LEU A 7 -38.70 -26.70 -13.78
N GLY A 8 -37.95 -27.60 -14.43
CA GLY A 8 -36.55 -27.85 -14.13
C GLY A 8 -35.61 -26.79 -14.68
N GLN A 9 -35.95 -26.18 -15.80
CA GLN A 9 -35.12 -25.19 -16.48
C GLN A 9 -35.18 -23.82 -15.82
N GLU A 10 -36.34 -23.43 -15.31
CA GLU A 10 -36.53 -22.17 -14.57
C GLU A 10 -35.79 -22.19 -13.21
N SER A 11 -35.78 -23.31 -12.51
CA SER A 11 -35.07 -23.47 -11.24
C SER A 11 -33.55 -23.39 -11.42
N GLY A 12 -33.01 -23.93 -12.51
CA GLY A 12 -31.58 -23.86 -12.86
C GLY A 12 -31.13 -22.43 -13.17
N MET A 13 -31.92 -21.73 -13.98
CA MET A 13 -31.62 -20.34 -14.35
C MET A 13 -31.71 -19.38 -13.16
N ARG A 14 -32.64 -19.60 -12.25
CA ARG A 14 -32.79 -18.81 -11.02
C ARG A 14 -31.61 -19.03 -10.07
N ARG A 15 -31.13 -20.27 -9.90
CA ARG A 15 -29.95 -20.60 -9.11
C ARG A 15 -28.69 -19.98 -9.73
N PHE A 16 -28.52 -20.06 -11.03
CA PHE A 16 -27.42 -19.45 -11.75
C PHE A 16 -27.41 -17.93 -11.54
N ARG A 17 -28.54 -17.25 -11.69
CA ARG A 17 -28.67 -15.79 -11.44
C ARG A 17 -28.31 -15.42 -10.00
N MET A 18 -28.73 -16.20 -9.01
CA MET A 18 -28.38 -15.96 -7.60
C MET A 18 -26.88 -16.11 -7.35
N VAL A 19 -26.24 -17.10 -7.95
CA VAL A 19 -24.78 -17.30 -7.84
C VAL A 19 -24.02 -16.14 -8.48
N VAL A 20 -24.43 -15.71 -9.67
CA VAL A 20 -23.81 -14.58 -10.37
C VAL A 20 -23.99 -13.28 -9.59
N LEU A 21 -25.19 -13.01 -9.07
CA LEU A 21 -25.44 -11.85 -8.22
C LEU A 21 -24.60 -11.88 -6.92
N GLY A 22 -24.51 -13.06 -6.29
CA GLY A 22 -23.67 -13.23 -5.09
C GLY A 22 -22.21 -12.98 -5.37
N ALA A 23 -21.68 -13.52 -6.47
CA ALA A 23 -20.29 -13.29 -6.89
C ALA A 23 -20.04 -11.80 -7.22
N ALA A 24 -20.95 -11.16 -7.94
CA ALA A 24 -20.84 -9.74 -8.25
C ALA A 24 -20.86 -8.86 -6.98
N SER A 25 -21.76 -9.17 -6.04
CA SER A 25 -21.83 -8.46 -4.76
C SER A 25 -20.53 -8.63 -3.95
N MET A 26 -19.93 -9.81 -3.96
CA MET A 26 -18.67 -10.07 -3.27
C MET A 26 -17.51 -9.26 -3.88
N VAL A 27 -17.42 -9.19 -5.20
CA VAL A 27 -16.41 -8.37 -5.90
C VAL A 27 -16.58 -6.88 -5.57
N VAL A 28 -17.81 -6.38 -5.58
CA VAL A 28 -18.10 -5.00 -5.21
C VAL A 28 -17.74 -4.73 -3.74
N ALA A 29 -18.11 -5.62 -2.83
CA ALA A 29 -17.78 -5.48 -1.42
C ALA A 29 -16.27 -5.50 -1.19
N PHE A 30 -15.54 -6.42 -1.85
CA PHE A 30 -14.08 -6.47 -1.79
C PHE A 30 -13.45 -5.18 -2.32
N GLY A 31 -13.91 -4.68 -3.46
CA GLY A 31 -13.44 -3.42 -4.02
C GLY A 31 -13.69 -2.23 -3.10
N LEU A 32 -14.88 -2.17 -2.50
CA LEU A 32 -15.25 -1.11 -1.56
C LEU A 32 -14.40 -1.15 -0.29
N VAL A 33 -14.20 -2.32 0.31
CA VAL A 33 -13.34 -2.47 1.50
C VAL A 33 -11.90 -2.06 1.18
N THR A 34 -11.37 -2.48 0.04
CA THR A 34 -10.02 -2.09 -0.39
C THR A 34 -9.93 -0.58 -0.62
N TRP A 35 -10.93 0.02 -1.25
CA TRP A 35 -10.97 1.47 -1.45
C TRP A 35 -11.01 2.23 -0.12
N VAL A 36 -11.88 1.83 0.82
CA VAL A 36 -11.94 2.41 2.17
C VAL A 36 -10.64 2.19 2.96
N ALA A 37 -9.97 1.04 2.77
CA ALA A 37 -8.67 0.78 3.41
C ALA A 37 -7.57 1.72 2.89
N LEU A 38 -7.65 2.16 1.64
CA LEU A 38 -6.70 3.09 1.03
C LEU A 38 -7.07 4.56 1.24
N GLU A 39 -8.37 4.85 1.34
CA GLU A 39 -8.89 6.21 1.49
C GLU A 39 -8.61 6.75 2.90
N GLY A 40 -8.33 8.05 2.99
CA GLY A 40 -8.11 8.73 4.27
C GLY A 40 -6.82 8.36 4.98
N ARG A 41 -5.89 7.66 4.33
CA ARG A 41 -4.56 7.37 4.87
C ARG A 41 -3.60 8.51 4.54
N GLU A 42 -2.72 8.80 5.50
CA GLU A 42 -1.69 9.80 5.25
C GLU A 42 -0.72 9.27 4.18
N VAL A 43 -0.76 9.89 3.02
CA VAL A 43 0.14 9.63 1.90
C VAL A 43 1.09 10.81 1.78
N VAL A 44 2.37 10.50 1.75
CA VAL A 44 3.44 11.46 1.50
C VAL A 44 4.00 11.28 0.10
N VAL A 45 4.61 12.34 -0.43
CA VAL A 45 5.34 12.27 -1.70
C VAL A 45 6.82 12.44 -1.44
N LEU A 46 7.59 11.46 -1.89
CA LEU A 46 9.05 11.51 -1.86
C LEU A 46 9.55 12.05 -3.18
N HIS A 47 10.33 13.09 -3.13
CA HIS A 47 11.04 13.63 -4.28
C HIS A 47 12.50 13.21 -4.21
N THR A 48 12.89 12.26 -5.05
CA THR A 48 14.27 11.73 -5.16
C THR A 48 14.88 12.12 -6.50
N ARG A 49 16.20 11.98 -6.62
CA ARG A 49 16.92 12.18 -7.87
C ARG A 49 17.75 10.96 -8.21
N ALA A 50 17.54 10.45 -9.41
CA ALA A 50 18.37 9.41 -9.99
C ALA A 50 19.83 9.86 -10.22
N ALA A 51 20.72 8.93 -10.45
CA ALA A 51 22.13 9.20 -10.72
C ALA A 51 22.34 10.05 -11.98
N ASP A 52 21.46 9.91 -12.97
CA ASP A 52 21.44 10.71 -14.21
C ASP A 52 20.77 12.09 -14.06
N GLY A 53 20.34 12.45 -12.83
CA GLY A 53 19.73 13.74 -12.52
C GLY A 53 18.21 13.80 -12.68
N ARG A 54 17.56 12.75 -13.22
CA ARG A 54 16.09 12.70 -13.33
C ARG A 54 15.44 12.77 -11.95
N ALA A 55 14.38 13.57 -11.85
CA ALA A 55 13.57 13.66 -10.65
C ALA A 55 12.51 12.55 -10.66
N HIS A 56 12.35 11.88 -9.53
CA HIS A 56 11.27 10.92 -9.29
C HIS A 56 10.38 11.43 -8.16
N ALA A 57 9.06 11.29 -8.32
CA ALA A 57 8.08 11.52 -7.28
C ALA A 57 7.35 10.20 -6.98
N THR A 58 7.43 9.74 -5.73
CA THR A 58 6.84 8.48 -5.30
C THR A 58 5.89 8.71 -4.15
N ARG A 59 4.66 8.22 -4.27
CA ARG A 59 3.67 8.22 -3.19
C ARG A 59 3.82 6.96 -2.34
N THR A 60 3.83 7.15 -1.03
CA THR A 60 3.87 6.03 -0.09
C THR A 60 3.19 6.37 1.24
N TRP A 61 2.87 5.35 2.02
CA TRP A 61 2.42 5.52 3.39
C TRP A 61 3.58 5.89 4.29
N VAL A 62 3.24 6.56 5.37
CA VAL A 62 4.20 7.07 6.35
C VAL A 62 3.78 6.66 7.76
N ALA A 63 4.74 6.36 8.59
CA ALA A 63 4.54 6.20 10.03
C ALA A 63 5.64 6.94 10.79
N ASP A 64 5.31 7.44 11.98
CA ASP A 64 6.28 8.09 12.85
C ASP A 64 6.61 7.16 14.02
N GLY A 65 7.87 7.08 14.38
CA GLY A 65 8.35 6.27 15.49
C GLY A 65 9.83 6.50 15.77
N ASP A 66 10.24 6.31 17.01
CA ASP A 66 11.64 6.47 17.45
C ASP A 66 12.25 7.84 17.10
N GLY A 67 11.43 8.90 17.14
CA GLY A 67 11.89 10.25 16.77
C GLY A 67 12.22 10.45 15.30
N ALA A 68 11.74 9.58 14.42
CA ALA A 68 11.96 9.64 12.99
C ALA A 68 10.67 9.34 12.21
N THR A 69 10.66 9.72 10.96
CA THR A 69 9.63 9.34 10.00
C THR A 69 10.07 8.06 9.27
N TRP A 70 9.15 7.14 9.07
CA TRP A 70 9.40 5.86 8.43
C TRP A 70 8.50 5.67 7.23
N ILE A 71 9.06 5.14 6.16
CA ILE A 71 8.33 4.77 4.94
C ILE A 71 8.66 3.35 4.52
N GLU A 72 7.76 2.74 3.76
CA GLU A 72 7.91 1.39 3.23
C GLU A 72 8.04 1.39 1.72
N ALA A 73 9.06 0.72 1.21
CA ALA A 73 9.12 0.29 -0.17
C ALA A 73 8.54 -1.11 -0.28
N ALA A 74 7.52 -1.31 -1.11
CA ALA A 74 6.84 -2.61 -1.26
C ALA A 74 7.78 -3.75 -1.69
N ASN A 75 8.85 -3.42 -2.40
CA ASN A 75 9.90 -4.37 -2.81
C ASN A 75 11.24 -3.65 -2.98
N PRO A 76 12.37 -4.40 -3.01
CA PRO A 76 13.72 -3.84 -3.16
C PRO A 76 13.98 -3.15 -4.50
N GLU A 77 13.19 -3.47 -5.53
CA GLU A 77 13.38 -2.95 -6.90
C GLU A 77 12.73 -1.57 -7.12
N ARG A 78 12.16 -0.96 -6.07
CA ARG A 78 11.56 0.37 -6.17
C ARG A 78 12.63 1.41 -6.57
N PRO A 79 12.38 2.21 -7.65
CA PRO A 79 13.38 3.16 -8.16
C PRO A 79 13.93 4.12 -7.11
N PHE A 80 13.08 4.62 -6.21
CA PHE A 80 13.51 5.54 -5.18
C PHE A 80 14.52 4.93 -4.19
N LEU A 81 14.49 3.62 -3.95
CA LEU A 81 15.52 2.95 -3.12
C LEU A 81 16.90 3.01 -3.78
N HIS A 82 16.93 2.83 -5.09
CA HIS A 82 18.17 2.96 -5.85
C HIS A 82 18.68 4.40 -5.82
N ASP A 83 17.78 5.38 -5.97
CA ASP A 83 18.13 6.79 -5.86
C ASP A 83 18.73 7.09 -4.48
N LEU A 84 18.08 6.61 -3.39
CA LEU A 84 18.53 6.83 -2.02
C LEU A 84 19.84 6.12 -1.67
N THR A 85 20.13 4.99 -2.31
CA THR A 85 21.43 4.32 -2.16
C THR A 85 22.57 5.19 -2.70
N ASN A 86 22.34 5.87 -3.82
CA ASN A 86 23.33 6.74 -4.45
C ASN A 86 23.34 8.14 -3.81
N ARG A 87 22.19 8.64 -3.42
CA ARG A 87 22.01 9.97 -2.82
C ARG A 87 20.96 9.93 -1.71
N PRO A 88 21.37 9.86 -0.43
CA PRO A 88 20.45 9.69 0.70
C PRO A 88 19.62 10.94 1.03
N GLN A 89 19.82 12.07 0.37
CA GLN A 89 19.02 13.27 0.56
C GLN A 89 17.80 13.26 -0.34
N LEU A 90 16.66 13.64 0.24
CA LEU A 90 15.38 13.75 -0.47
C LEU A 90 14.56 14.91 0.08
N GLU A 91 13.55 15.31 -0.66
CA GLU A 91 12.50 16.18 -0.17
C GLU A 91 11.23 15.37 0.05
N LEU A 92 10.62 15.54 1.22
CA LEU A 92 9.38 14.89 1.62
C LEU A 92 8.25 15.91 1.63
N GLU A 93 7.26 15.73 0.78
CA GLU A 93 6.02 16.50 0.83
C GLU A 93 5.03 15.81 1.78
N ARG A 94 4.70 16.50 2.87
CA ARG A 94 3.81 16.00 3.92
C ARG A 94 2.89 17.10 4.42
N GLY A 95 1.59 16.89 4.34
CA GLY A 95 0.62 17.88 4.83
C GLY A 95 0.72 19.27 4.16
N GLY A 96 1.18 19.31 2.91
CA GLY A 96 1.41 20.56 2.18
C GLY A 96 2.74 21.26 2.49
N ALA A 97 3.56 20.71 3.38
CA ALA A 97 4.90 21.21 3.68
C ALA A 97 5.98 20.38 2.96
N MET A 98 7.07 21.02 2.55
CA MET A 98 8.26 20.37 2.01
C MET A 98 9.31 20.29 3.11
N LEU A 99 9.72 19.09 3.45
CA LEU A 99 10.74 18.81 4.47
C LEU A 99 12.00 18.28 3.77
N ARG A 100 13.17 18.75 4.17
CA ARG A 100 14.43 18.15 3.74
C ARG A 100 14.78 16.99 4.67
N CYS A 101 14.94 15.81 4.10
CA CYS A 101 15.19 14.61 4.87
C CYS A 101 16.47 13.91 4.41
N ARG A 102 17.07 13.20 5.35
CA ARG A 102 18.13 12.22 5.08
C ARG A 102 17.57 10.83 5.31
N ALA A 103 17.71 9.96 4.32
CA ALA A 103 17.24 8.59 4.37
C ALA A 103 18.32 7.62 4.83
N ALA A 104 17.92 6.63 5.60
CA ALA A 104 18.72 5.44 5.92
C ALA A 104 17.88 4.20 5.61
N ILE A 105 18.33 3.38 4.66
CA ILE A 105 17.71 2.10 4.35
C ILE A 105 18.07 1.13 5.48
N VAL A 106 17.03 0.55 6.11
CA VAL A 106 17.22 -0.36 7.24
C VAL A 106 17.20 -1.81 6.75
N PRO A 107 18.29 -2.58 6.98
CA PRO A 107 18.37 -3.94 6.48
C PRO A 107 17.29 -4.87 7.03
N ASN A 108 16.84 -5.81 6.20
CA ASN A 108 15.97 -6.90 6.61
C ASN A 108 16.75 -7.98 7.38
N PRO A 109 16.12 -8.73 8.33
CA PRO A 109 14.69 -8.70 8.68
C PRO A 109 14.28 -7.62 9.71
N ALA A 110 15.23 -6.90 10.29
CA ALA A 110 14.92 -5.93 11.35
C ALA A 110 14.08 -4.75 10.82
N GLY A 111 14.49 -4.20 9.66
CA GLY A 111 13.76 -3.11 9.00
C GLY A 111 12.33 -3.50 8.66
N HIS A 112 12.14 -4.65 8.03
CA HIS A 112 10.82 -5.15 7.69
C HIS A 112 9.91 -5.25 8.94
N ARG A 113 10.38 -5.92 10.00
CA ARG A 113 9.58 -6.02 11.24
C ARG A 113 9.21 -4.66 11.78
N ARG A 114 10.19 -3.75 11.87
CA ARG A 114 9.96 -2.41 12.45
C ARG A 114 8.91 -1.61 11.65
N ILE A 115 9.03 -1.55 10.34
CA ILE A 115 8.07 -0.80 9.52
C ILE A 115 6.67 -1.42 9.59
N ARG A 116 6.55 -2.75 9.61
CA ARG A 116 5.25 -3.42 9.74
C ARG A 116 4.58 -3.12 11.08
N ASP A 117 5.35 -3.13 12.18
CA ASP A 117 4.84 -2.77 13.51
C ASP A 117 4.32 -1.33 13.54
N LEU A 118 5.06 -0.39 12.96
CA LEU A 118 4.67 1.02 12.90
C LEU A 118 3.42 1.24 12.04
N LEU A 119 3.34 0.61 10.87
CA LEU A 119 2.19 0.72 9.99
C LEU A 119 0.95 0.06 10.61
N ALA A 120 1.10 -1.10 11.25
CA ALA A 120 0.02 -1.77 11.97
C ALA A 120 -0.49 -0.92 13.13
N ALA A 121 0.41 -0.30 13.91
CA ALA A 121 0.03 0.59 14.99
C ALA A 121 -0.71 1.83 14.50
N ARG A 122 -0.31 2.39 13.35
CA ARG A 122 -0.91 3.60 12.79
C ARG A 122 -2.21 3.33 12.03
N TYR A 123 -2.25 2.29 11.22
CA TYR A 123 -3.34 2.04 10.26
C TYR A 123 -4.25 0.87 10.64
N GLY A 124 -3.86 0.07 11.65
CA GLY A 124 -4.70 -0.98 12.23
C GLY A 124 -5.21 -1.99 11.20
N TRP A 125 -6.54 -2.15 11.13
CA TRP A 125 -7.19 -3.11 10.26
C TRP A 125 -6.87 -2.93 8.75
N ALA A 126 -6.63 -1.69 8.34
CA ALA A 126 -6.32 -1.40 6.93
C ALA A 126 -4.94 -1.95 6.52
N ASP A 127 -3.95 -1.88 7.42
CA ASP A 127 -2.66 -2.50 7.19
C ASP A 127 -2.77 -4.03 7.14
N CYS A 128 -3.57 -4.64 8.04
CA CYS A 128 -3.88 -6.07 7.98
C CYS A 128 -4.54 -6.46 6.65
N TRP A 129 -5.50 -5.66 6.17
CA TRP A 129 -6.16 -5.91 4.89
C TRP A 129 -5.18 -5.86 3.71
N ILE A 130 -4.35 -4.83 3.66
CA ILE A 130 -3.33 -4.72 2.61
C ILE A 130 -2.34 -5.88 2.68
N GLY A 131 -1.93 -6.31 3.88
CA GLY A 131 -1.09 -7.50 4.06
C GLY A 131 -1.71 -8.82 3.57
N LEU A 132 -3.06 -8.90 3.46
CA LEU A 132 -3.76 -10.05 2.88
C LEU A 132 -3.79 -10.01 1.35
N VAL A 133 -3.84 -8.81 0.75
CA VAL A 133 -3.99 -8.64 -0.70
C VAL A 133 -2.69 -8.33 -1.43
N ALA A 134 -1.65 -7.91 -0.70
CA ALA A 134 -0.33 -7.59 -1.22
C ALA A 134 0.76 -8.40 -0.52
N ASP A 135 1.74 -8.91 -1.28
CA ASP A 135 2.92 -9.56 -0.70
C ASP A 135 3.87 -8.51 -0.14
N THR A 136 3.88 -8.35 1.19
CA THR A 136 4.75 -7.41 1.90
C THR A 136 6.08 -8.04 2.35
N ARG A 137 6.30 -9.35 2.13
CA ARG A 137 7.49 -10.07 2.67
C ARG A 137 8.82 -9.53 2.18
N ARG A 138 8.83 -8.92 1.00
CA ARG A 138 10.00 -8.32 0.39
C ARG A 138 10.12 -6.81 0.63
N SER A 139 9.24 -6.25 1.45
CA SER A 139 9.26 -4.82 1.72
C SER A 139 10.54 -4.39 2.45
N VAL A 140 10.94 -3.16 2.19
CA VAL A 140 12.15 -2.54 2.72
C VAL A 140 11.78 -1.28 3.47
N ALA A 141 12.26 -1.16 4.70
CA ALA A 141 12.06 0.02 5.52
C ALA A 141 13.10 1.11 5.22
N VAL A 142 12.64 2.34 5.16
CA VAL A 142 13.52 3.52 5.10
C VAL A 142 13.19 4.45 6.25
N ARG A 143 14.18 4.74 7.07
CA ARG A 143 14.10 5.72 8.15
C ARG A 143 14.51 7.08 7.62
N LEU A 144 13.70 8.09 7.87
CA LEU A 144 13.92 9.46 7.45
C LEU A 144 14.17 10.35 8.67
N GLU A 145 15.27 11.05 8.63
CA GLU A 145 15.58 12.14 9.56
C GLU A 145 15.32 13.45 8.82
N CYS A 146 14.25 14.14 9.22
CA CYS A 146 13.80 15.36 8.58
C CYS A 146 14.09 16.55 9.50
N GLY A 147 14.66 17.62 8.91
CA GLY A 147 14.80 18.92 9.55
C GLY A 147 13.87 19.93 8.88
N ASP A 148 13.63 21.03 9.55
CA ASP A 148 12.93 22.17 8.95
C ASP A 148 13.78 22.71 7.79
N ALA A 149 13.10 23.05 6.69
CA ALA A 149 13.72 23.57 5.47
C ALA A 149 14.24 24.99 5.63
#